data_9001406050dcfef34748c52994afcefc
#
_entry.id   9001406050dcfef34748c52994afcefc
#
_cell.length_a   1.000
_cell.length_b   1.000
_cell.length_c   1.000
_cell.angle_alpha   90.00
_cell.angle_beta   90.00
_cell.angle_gamma   90.00
#
_symmetry.space_group_name_H-M   'P 1'
#
loop_
_entity.id
_entity.type
_entity.pdbx_description
1 polymer ?
#
loop_
_entity_poly.entity_id
_entity_poly.type
_entity_poly.pdbx_seq_one_letter_code
_entity_poly.pdbx_strand_id
1 'polypeptide(L)'
;MATTPVSVRLDEPLKARVRSLADQRRRPVHWLMREAIEQYVEREEQREAFRKEALDAWEHYQSTGLHVTGAEADAWLAELEAGNDIEPPRAHR
;
A
#
# COMPACT_ATOMS: atom_id res chain seq x y z
N MET A 1 0.31 4.41 -24.07
CA MET A 1 -0.73 3.40 -23.84
C MET A 1 -2.12 3.97 -24.08
N ALA A 2 -2.97 3.17 -24.69
CA ALA A 2 -4.36 3.58 -24.87
C ALA A 2 -5.07 3.61 -23.50
N THR A 3 -5.89 4.63 -23.29
CA THR A 3 -6.70 4.72 -22.08
C THR A 3 -8.09 4.13 -22.35
N THR A 4 -8.61 3.39 -21.37
CA THR A 4 -9.92 2.78 -21.45
C THR A 4 -10.81 3.40 -20.37
N PRO A 5 -12.02 3.84 -20.72
CA PRO A 5 -12.91 4.41 -19.72
C PRO A 5 -13.42 3.34 -18.76
N VAL A 6 -13.44 3.68 -17.48
CA VAL A 6 -13.94 2.84 -16.40
C VAL A 6 -14.90 3.68 -15.57
N SER A 7 -16.05 3.12 -15.24
CA SER A 7 -17.05 3.80 -14.42
C SER A 7 -16.90 3.43 -12.96
N VAL A 8 -16.89 4.44 -12.08
CA VAL A 8 -16.86 4.25 -10.63
C VAL A 8 -18.09 4.96 -10.05
N ARG A 9 -18.84 4.25 -9.23
CA ARG A 9 -20.00 4.84 -8.54
C ARG A 9 -19.55 5.40 -7.20
N LEU A 10 -19.91 6.65 -6.97
CA LEU A 10 -19.62 7.33 -5.70
C LEU A 10 -20.96 7.76 -5.10
N ASP A 11 -21.08 7.68 -3.78
CA ASP A 11 -22.21 8.26 -3.09
C ASP A 11 -22.14 9.80 -3.16
N GLU A 12 -23.26 10.46 -2.94
CA GLU A 12 -23.32 11.92 -3.05
C GLU A 12 -22.38 12.66 -2.11
N PRO A 13 -22.25 12.27 -0.82
CA PRO A 13 -21.32 12.94 0.08
C PRO A 13 -19.85 12.84 -0.40
N LEU A 14 -19.43 11.68 -0.86
CA LEU A 14 -18.06 11.50 -1.36
C LEU A 14 -17.85 12.28 -2.67
N LYS A 15 -18.82 12.25 -3.56
CA LYS A 15 -18.78 13.01 -4.81
C LYS A 15 -18.60 14.51 -4.55
N ALA A 16 -19.33 15.04 -3.58
CA ALA A 16 -19.22 16.45 -3.20
C ALA A 16 -17.82 16.78 -2.64
N ARG A 17 -17.27 15.89 -1.84
CA ARG A 17 -15.92 16.06 -1.29
C ARG A 17 -14.85 16.04 -2.38
N VAL A 18 -14.98 15.14 -3.33
CA VAL A 18 -14.06 15.07 -4.47
C VAL A 18 -14.13 16.35 -5.30
N ARG A 19 -15.33 16.81 -5.56
CA ARG A 19 -15.55 18.06 -6.32
C ARG A 19 -14.94 19.27 -5.62
N SER A 20 -15.17 19.39 -4.33
CA SER A 20 -14.60 20.45 -3.52
C SER A 20 -13.06 20.45 -3.55
N LEU A 21 -12.47 19.28 -3.43
CA LEU A 21 -11.02 19.14 -3.45
C LEU A 21 -10.43 19.45 -4.82
N ALA A 22 -11.11 19.04 -5.89
CA ALA A 22 -10.71 19.37 -7.25
C ALA A 22 -10.72 20.88 -7.49
N ASP A 23 -11.74 21.58 -7.01
CA ASP A 23 -11.84 23.02 -7.10
C ASP A 23 -10.71 23.72 -6.34
N GLN A 24 -10.40 23.25 -5.14
CA GLN A 24 -9.29 23.79 -4.33
C GLN A 24 -7.95 23.65 -5.04
N ARG A 25 -7.74 22.57 -5.75
CA ARG A 25 -6.51 22.28 -6.47
C ARG A 25 -6.52 22.79 -7.90
N ARG A 26 -7.62 23.37 -8.34
CA ARG A 26 -7.81 23.86 -9.70
C ARG A 26 -7.51 22.81 -10.77
N ARG A 27 -8.01 21.58 -10.53
CA ARG A 27 -7.86 20.46 -11.43
C ARG A 27 -9.22 19.85 -11.74
N PRO A 28 -9.38 19.26 -12.93
CA PRO A 28 -10.63 18.54 -13.24
C PRO A 28 -10.84 17.35 -12.29
N VAL A 29 -12.10 17.04 -12.03
CA VAL A 29 -12.45 15.90 -11.14
C VAL A 29 -11.83 14.59 -11.65
N HIS A 30 -11.91 14.34 -12.95
CA HIS A 30 -11.33 13.09 -13.50
C HIS A 30 -9.81 13.00 -13.32
N TRP A 31 -9.10 14.12 -13.36
CA TRP A 31 -7.66 14.16 -13.10
C TRP A 31 -7.38 13.77 -11.64
N LEU A 32 -8.12 14.35 -10.71
CA LEU A 32 -7.98 14.06 -9.29
C LEU A 32 -8.27 12.59 -8.98
N MET A 33 -9.35 12.05 -9.56
CA MET A 33 -9.71 10.64 -9.37
C MET A 33 -8.65 9.72 -9.95
N ARG A 34 -8.12 10.02 -11.12
CA ARG A 34 -7.05 9.23 -11.73
C ARG A 34 -5.80 9.21 -10.87
N GLU A 35 -5.39 10.38 -10.39
CA GLU A 35 -4.25 10.53 -9.50
C GLU A 35 -4.43 9.72 -8.21
N ALA A 36 -5.61 9.81 -7.62
CA ALA A 36 -5.95 9.07 -6.41
C ALA A 36 -5.88 7.56 -6.62
N ILE A 37 -6.39 7.08 -7.74
CA ILE A 37 -6.37 5.65 -8.07
C ILE A 37 -4.93 5.18 -8.30
N GLU A 38 -4.14 5.93 -9.05
CA GLU A 38 -2.73 5.58 -9.29
C GLU A 38 -1.95 5.49 -7.98
N GLN A 39 -2.10 6.47 -7.10
CA GLN A 39 -1.43 6.48 -5.80
C GLN A 39 -1.87 5.32 -4.91
N TYR A 40 -3.15 5.01 -4.90
CA TYR A 40 -3.69 3.89 -4.15
C TYR A 40 -3.11 2.56 -4.64
N VAL A 41 -3.13 2.34 -5.95
CA VAL A 41 -2.62 1.11 -6.56
C VAL A 41 -1.13 0.93 -6.28
N GLU A 42 -0.33 1.98 -6.49
CA GLU A 42 1.11 1.94 -6.21
C GLU A 42 1.39 1.59 -4.75
N ARG A 43 0.65 2.19 -3.83
CA ARG A 43 0.81 1.95 -2.40
C ARG A 43 0.48 0.50 -2.03
N GLU A 44 -0.62 -0.03 -2.59
CA GLU A 44 -1.03 -1.40 -2.32
C GLU A 44 -0.07 -2.42 -2.94
N GLU A 45 0.46 -2.13 -4.13
CA GLU A 45 1.47 -2.96 -4.76
C GLU A 45 2.75 -3.02 -3.93
N GLN A 46 3.18 -1.89 -3.37
CA GLN A 46 4.33 -1.84 -2.48
C GLN A 46 4.11 -2.65 -1.21
N ARG A 47 2.93 -2.55 -0.61
CA ARG A 47 2.57 -3.36 0.56
C ARG A 47 2.64 -4.85 0.25
N GLU A 48 2.13 -5.25 -0.90
CA GLU A 48 2.15 -6.64 -1.32
C GLU A 48 3.57 -7.15 -1.55
N ALA A 49 4.44 -6.32 -2.12
CA ALA A 49 5.85 -6.64 -2.32
C ALA A 49 6.55 -6.85 -0.97
N PHE A 50 6.31 -5.98 0.00
CA PHE A 50 6.88 -6.13 1.35
C PHE A 50 6.37 -7.37 2.04
N ARG A 51 5.09 -7.68 1.90
CA ARG A 51 4.50 -8.89 2.47
C ARG A 51 5.15 -10.14 1.88
N LYS A 52 5.38 -10.15 0.59
CA LYS A 52 6.05 -11.25 -0.11
C LYS A 52 7.48 -11.45 0.38
N GLU A 53 8.23 -10.36 0.54
CA GLU A 53 9.57 -10.41 1.09
C GLU A 53 9.59 -10.98 2.50
N ALA A 54 8.60 -10.60 3.32
CA ALA A 54 8.48 -11.12 4.68
C ALA A 54 8.22 -12.62 4.70
N LEU A 55 7.35 -13.10 3.80
CA LEU A 55 7.05 -14.53 3.69
C LEU A 55 8.26 -15.32 3.19
N ASP A 56 8.99 -14.79 2.23
CA ASP A 56 10.21 -15.43 1.71
C ASP A 56 11.28 -15.51 2.81
N ALA A 57 11.43 -14.46 3.61
CA ALA A 57 12.35 -14.47 4.74
C ALA A 57 11.95 -15.50 5.79
N TRP A 58 10.65 -15.66 6.03
CA TRP A 58 10.13 -16.67 6.96
C TRP A 58 10.44 -18.09 6.48
N GLU A 59 10.22 -18.37 5.20
CA GLU A 59 10.55 -19.66 4.60
C GLU A 59 12.04 -19.95 4.68
N HIS A 60 12.86 -18.96 4.39
CA HIS A 60 14.32 -19.08 4.52
C HIS A 60 14.74 -19.41 5.94
N TYR A 61 14.11 -18.76 6.92
CA TYR A 61 14.35 -19.05 8.32
C TYR A 61 14.04 -20.53 8.67
N GLN A 62 12.91 -21.03 8.20
CA GLN A 62 12.51 -22.41 8.46
C GLN A 62 13.50 -23.43 7.88
N SER A 63 14.16 -23.09 6.78
CA SER A 63 15.11 -23.99 6.14
C SER A 63 16.53 -23.88 6.70
N THR A 64 16.95 -22.73 7.22
CA THR A 64 18.31 -22.47 7.66
C THR A 64 18.50 -22.45 9.18
N GLY A 65 17.43 -22.37 9.94
CA GLY A 65 17.47 -22.20 11.41
C GLY A 65 17.75 -20.77 11.86
N LEU A 66 18.03 -19.86 10.94
CA LEU A 66 18.11 -18.42 11.24
C LEU A 66 16.69 -17.87 11.25
N HIS A 67 16.35 -17.12 12.28
CA HIS A 67 14.96 -16.71 12.41
C HIS A 67 14.79 -15.31 13.00
N VAL A 68 13.61 -14.82 12.73
CA VAL A 68 13.02 -13.66 13.36
C VAL A 68 11.89 -14.20 14.24
N THR A 69 11.77 -13.72 15.45
CA THR A 69 10.67 -14.16 16.32
C THR A 69 9.32 -13.71 15.76
N GLY A 70 8.24 -14.43 16.12
CA GLY A 70 6.91 -14.02 15.72
C GLY A 70 6.57 -12.60 16.12
N ALA A 71 6.98 -12.21 17.34
CA ALA A 71 6.75 -10.86 17.84
C ALA A 71 7.53 -9.81 17.01
N GLU A 72 8.77 -10.10 16.63
CA GLU A 72 9.56 -9.20 15.80
C GLU A 72 8.95 -9.04 14.41
N ALA A 73 8.50 -10.14 13.81
CA ALA A 73 7.86 -10.10 12.50
C ALA A 73 6.54 -9.33 12.54
N ASP A 74 5.72 -9.59 13.55
CA ASP A 74 4.43 -8.91 13.72
C ASP A 74 4.62 -7.41 13.93
N ALA A 75 5.60 -7.01 14.74
CA ALA A 75 5.89 -5.61 14.97
C ALA A 75 6.35 -4.91 13.68
N TRP A 76 7.18 -5.57 12.89
CA TRP A 76 7.63 -5.04 11.62
C TRP A 76 6.48 -4.89 10.62
N LEU A 77 5.64 -5.93 10.50
CA LEU A 77 4.48 -5.87 9.61
C LEU A 77 3.50 -4.79 10.02
N ALA A 78 3.28 -4.60 11.32
CA ALA A 78 2.41 -3.54 11.83
C ALA A 78 2.94 -2.16 11.44
N GLU A 79 4.26 -1.95 11.52
CA GLU A 79 4.87 -0.69 11.11
C GLU A 79 4.73 -0.44 9.60
N LEU A 80 4.89 -1.48 8.78
CA LEU A 80 4.69 -1.37 7.33
C LEU A 80 3.23 -1.03 7.00
N GLU A 81 2.29 -1.65 7.69
CA GLU A 81 0.86 -1.39 7.49
C GLU A 81 0.48 0.02 7.94
N ALA A 82 1.17 0.56 8.94
CA ALA A 82 0.98 1.94 9.38
C ALA A 82 1.59 2.96 8.41
N GLY A 83 2.33 2.50 7.40
CA GLY A 83 2.96 3.36 6.41
C GLY A 83 4.41 3.72 6.71
N ASN A 84 5.00 3.17 7.75
CA ASN A 84 6.39 3.39 8.09
C ASN A 84 7.28 2.40 7.34
N ASP A 85 8.23 2.94 6.58
CA ASP A 85 9.18 2.12 5.82
C ASP A 85 10.42 1.89 6.68
N ILE A 86 10.39 0.81 7.45
CA ILE A 86 11.50 0.42 8.34
C ILE A 86 12.16 -0.86 7.83
N GLU A 87 13.40 -1.04 8.19
CA GLU A 87 14.13 -2.25 7.83
C GLU A 87 13.54 -3.47 8.56
N PRO A 88 13.51 -4.64 7.90
CA PRO A 88 13.06 -5.86 8.57
C PRO A 88 14.01 -6.22 9.71
N PRO A 89 13.50 -6.91 10.75
CA PRO A 89 14.36 -7.36 11.85
C PRO A 89 15.39 -8.35 11.33
N ARG A 90 16.57 -8.34 11.93
CA ARG A 90 17.64 -9.26 11.55
C ARG A 90 17.31 -10.67 12.03
N ALA A 91 17.52 -11.64 11.15
CA ALA A 91 17.37 -13.03 11.51
C ALA A 91 18.46 -13.43 12.53
N HIS A 92 18.12 -14.21 13.51
CA HIS A 92 19.00 -14.67 14.57
C HIS A 92 18.62 -16.09 15.00
N ARG A 93 19.47 -16.70 15.74
CA ARG A 93 19.21 -18.05 16.29
C ARG A 93 18.70 -17.98 17.71
#